data_61e694d69ad510471985725d5d975489
#
_entry.id   61e694d69ad510471985725d5d975489
#
_cell.length_a   1.000
_cell.length_b   1.000
_cell.length_c   1.000
_cell.angle_alpha   90.00
_cell.angle_beta   90.00
_cell.angle_gamma   90.00
#
_symmetry.space_group_name_H-M   'P 1'
#
loop_
_entity.id
_entity.type
_entity.pdbx_description
1 polymer ?
#
loop_
_entity_poly.entity_id
_entity_poly.type
_entity_poly.pdbx_seq_one_letter_code
_entity_poly.pdbx_strand_id
1 'polypeptide(L)'
;VLEFYGGRDKKYTLESLKEHYTEKWEDEVFRVIIEYDNVPIGYGQVYKMYDELYSDYHYPKTNEIVYGMDQFIGEPEYWSKGIGSKYTKMIFEFLKKERNANAVILDPHKNNPRAIRSYQKSGFRIIEDLPEHELHEGKKEDCYLMEYRYDDNVTNVKAMKYLIEHYFEDFKVESIKVIGSGYDSVAYLVNGEYIFKTKFSANKKKGYEKEKAIYDFLNQRLNTNIKIPNVKYSYFSDDISIL
;
A
#
# COMPACT_ATOMS: atom_id res chain seq x y z
N VAL A 1 -10.76 -17.07 -6.87
CA VAL A 1 -9.39 -17.13 -6.32
C VAL A 1 -8.38 -17.21 -7.44
N LEU A 2 -8.42 -18.26 -8.25
CA LEU A 2 -7.40 -18.55 -9.27
C LEU A 2 -7.18 -17.43 -10.30
N GLU A 3 -8.11 -16.52 -10.46
CA GLU A 3 -7.96 -15.34 -11.33
C GLU A 3 -6.82 -14.40 -10.89
N PHE A 4 -6.49 -14.38 -9.60
CA PHE A 4 -5.48 -13.48 -9.02
C PHE A 4 -4.50 -14.20 -8.07
N TYR A 5 -4.61 -15.51 -7.93
CA TYR A 5 -3.76 -16.30 -7.06
C TYR A 5 -3.58 -17.71 -7.63
N GLY A 6 -2.40 -18.07 -7.99
CA GLY A 6 -2.04 -19.39 -8.48
C GLY A 6 -2.27 -19.63 -9.98
N GLY A 7 -3.34 -19.12 -10.58
CA GLY A 7 -3.67 -19.23 -12.01
C GLY A 7 -4.65 -20.37 -12.34
N ARG A 8 -5.53 -20.13 -13.32
CA ARG A 8 -6.52 -21.09 -13.84
C ARG A 8 -5.93 -22.10 -14.83
N ASP A 9 -4.74 -21.83 -15.33
CA ASP A 9 -3.96 -22.67 -16.24
C ASP A 9 -3.29 -23.85 -15.53
N LYS A 10 -3.16 -23.79 -14.21
CA LYS A 10 -2.56 -24.85 -13.38
C LYS A 10 -3.60 -25.90 -13.01
N LYS A 11 -3.20 -27.17 -13.13
CA LYS A 11 -4.02 -28.31 -12.68
C LYS A 11 -3.71 -28.59 -11.21
N TYR A 12 -4.61 -28.22 -10.33
CA TYR A 12 -4.52 -28.53 -8.91
C TYR A 12 -5.23 -29.86 -8.62
N THR A 13 -4.55 -30.76 -7.93
CA THR A 13 -5.16 -31.95 -7.32
C THR A 13 -5.10 -31.82 -5.80
N LEU A 14 -5.91 -32.60 -5.08
CA LEU A 14 -5.85 -32.60 -3.64
C LEU A 14 -4.46 -33.06 -3.12
N GLU A 15 -3.85 -33.99 -3.82
CA GLU A 15 -2.50 -34.49 -3.51
C GLU A 15 -1.47 -33.37 -3.69
N SER A 16 -1.48 -32.69 -4.85
CA SER A 16 -0.51 -31.59 -5.12
C SER A 16 -0.67 -30.42 -4.16
N LEU A 17 -1.91 -30.12 -3.76
CA LEU A 17 -2.16 -29.09 -2.74
C LEU A 17 -1.70 -29.54 -1.36
N LYS A 18 -1.95 -30.80 -0.97
CA LYS A 18 -1.44 -31.32 0.30
C LYS A 18 0.07 -31.29 0.35
N GLU A 19 0.76 -31.77 -0.67
CA GLU A 19 2.23 -31.68 -0.77
C GLU A 19 2.68 -30.24 -0.57
N HIS A 20 2.20 -29.32 -1.38
CA HIS A 20 2.59 -27.91 -1.33
C HIS A 20 2.34 -27.25 0.02
N TYR A 21 1.20 -27.50 0.68
CA TYR A 21 0.85 -26.84 1.93
C TYR A 21 1.31 -27.59 3.19
N THR A 22 1.77 -28.83 3.09
CA THR A 22 2.32 -29.62 4.22
C THR A 22 3.84 -29.74 4.21
N GLU A 23 4.50 -29.34 3.12
CA GLU A 23 5.97 -29.24 3.12
C GLU A 23 6.44 -28.38 4.29
N LYS A 24 7.46 -28.86 4.99
CA LYS A 24 8.13 -28.07 6.03
C LYS A 24 8.91 -26.95 5.34
N TRP A 25 8.31 -25.78 5.31
CA TRP A 25 9.04 -24.57 4.97
C TRP A 25 9.87 -24.14 6.17
N GLU A 26 10.89 -23.34 5.90
CA GLU A 26 11.74 -22.80 6.96
C GLU A 26 10.90 -22.10 8.05
N ASP A 27 11.43 -22.00 9.26
CA ASP A 27 10.74 -21.57 10.51
C ASP A 27 10.12 -20.15 10.46
N GLU A 28 10.19 -19.45 9.34
CA GLU A 28 9.76 -18.06 9.20
C GLU A 28 8.54 -17.85 8.28
N VAL A 29 7.89 -18.96 7.84
CA VAL A 29 6.62 -18.90 7.07
C VAL A 29 5.45 -19.36 7.94
N PHE A 30 4.47 -18.50 8.13
CA PHE A 30 3.25 -18.78 8.88
C PHE A 30 2.08 -18.90 7.92
N ARG A 31 1.45 -20.05 7.87
CA ARG A 31 0.26 -20.33 7.05
C ARG A 31 -0.93 -20.51 7.97
N VAL A 32 -2.04 -19.88 7.60
CA VAL A 32 -3.26 -19.90 8.41
C VAL A 32 -4.49 -20.08 7.54
N ILE A 33 -5.49 -20.76 8.10
CA ILE A 33 -6.84 -20.80 7.54
C ILE A 33 -7.62 -19.63 8.14
N ILE A 34 -8.28 -18.87 7.27
CA ILE A 34 -9.18 -17.79 7.70
C ILE A 34 -10.56 -18.40 7.94
N GLU A 35 -11.06 -18.30 9.17
CA GLU A 35 -12.39 -18.76 9.56
C GLU A 35 -13.30 -17.57 9.88
N TYR A 36 -14.56 -17.70 9.52
CA TYR A 36 -15.63 -16.79 9.90
C TYR A 36 -16.79 -17.60 10.49
N ASP A 37 -17.13 -17.33 11.74
CA ASP A 37 -18.12 -18.10 12.51
C ASP A 37 -17.87 -19.63 12.47
N ASN A 38 -16.62 -20.04 12.65
CA ASN A 38 -16.13 -21.43 12.58
C ASN A 38 -16.24 -22.08 11.20
N VAL A 39 -16.48 -21.31 10.14
CA VAL A 39 -16.46 -21.79 8.76
C VAL A 39 -15.15 -21.38 8.11
N PRO A 40 -14.34 -22.31 7.59
CA PRO A 40 -13.14 -21.98 6.85
C PRO A 40 -13.51 -21.33 5.52
N ILE A 41 -13.08 -20.09 5.29
CA ILE A 41 -13.47 -19.29 4.14
C ILE A 41 -12.29 -18.79 3.31
N GLY A 42 -11.07 -18.95 3.79
CA GLY A 42 -9.91 -18.41 3.10
C GLY A 42 -8.59 -18.89 3.67
N TYR A 43 -7.55 -18.36 3.09
CA TYR A 43 -6.16 -18.70 3.41
C TYR A 43 -5.33 -17.41 3.49
N GLY A 44 -4.31 -17.45 4.34
CA GLY A 44 -3.30 -16.42 4.39
C GLY A 44 -1.95 -17.00 4.76
N GLN A 45 -0.91 -16.34 4.31
CA GLN A 45 0.45 -16.61 4.72
C GLN A 45 1.22 -15.32 4.95
N VAL A 46 2.18 -15.39 5.85
CA VAL A 46 3.18 -14.34 6.05
C VAL A 46 4.55 -14.99 6.14
N TYR A 47 5.53 -14.34 5.58
CA TYR A 47 6.89 -14.84 5.51
C TYR A 47 7.88 -13.68 5.69
N LYS A 48 8.95 -13.95 6.40
CA LYS A 48 10.03 -12.97 6.52
C LYS A 48 10.70 -12.76 5.18
N MET A 49 11.02 -11.52 4.85
CA MET A 49 11.73 -11.21 3.62
C MET A 49 13.12 -11.85 3.59
N TYR A 50 13.45 -12.51 2.51
CA TYR A 50 14.76 -13.10 2.22
C TYR A 50 15.41 -12.41 1.01
N ASP A 51 16.67 -12.68 0.77
CA ASP A 51 17.52 -11.89 -0.14
C ASP A 51 16.98 -11.76 -1.56
N GLU A 52 16.44 -12.84 -2.11
CA GLU A 52 15.86 -12.85 -3.45
C GLU A 52 14.66 -11.92 -3.54
N LEU A 53 13.76 -11.93 -2.55
CA LEU A 53 12.59 -11.05 -2.53
C LEU A 53 12.97 -9.58 -2.40
N TYR A 54 14.00 -9.25 -1.61
CA TYR A 54 14.51 -7.87 -1.57
C TYR A 54 14.95 -7.39 -2.96
N SER A 55 15.57 -8.27 -3.73
CA SER A 55 16.00 -7.98 -5.10
C SER A 55 14.81 -7.85 -6.05
N ASP A 56 13.88 -8.80 -6.01
CA ASP A 56 12.73 -8.87 -6.92
C ASP A 56 11.79 -7.66 -6.75
N TYR A 57 11.63 -7.20 -5.53
CA TYR A 57 10.83 -6.01 -5.21
C TYR A 57 11.62 -4.70 -5.27
N HIS A 58 12.89 -4.70 -5.66
CA HIS A 58 13.79 -3.54 -5.56
C HIS A 58 13.73 -2.85 -4.18
N TYR A 59 13.40 -3.65 -3.15
CA TYR A 59 13.18 -3.15 -1.80
C TYR A 59 14.53 -3.05 -1.05
N PRO A 60 14.83 -1.90 -0.41
CA PRO A 60 16.13 -1.71 0.24
C PRO A 60 16.30 -2.67 1.42
N LYS A 61 17.37 -3.47 1.39
CA LYS A 61 17.76 -4.32 2.50
C LYS A 61 18.41 -3.48 3.59
N THR A 62 17.79 -3.44 4.75
CA THR A 62 18.25 -2.72 5.95
C THR A 62 18.27 -3.68 7.15
N ASN A 63 18.52 -3.15 8.34
CA ASN A 63 18.40 -3.92 9.60
C ASN A 63 16.94 -4.06 10.07
N GLU A 64 15.96 -3.60 9.30
CA GLU A 64 14.55 -3.71 9.65
C GLU A 64 14.03 -5.13 9.39
N ILE A 65 13.08 -5.55 10.21
CA ILE A 65 12.37 -6.82 10.07
C ILE A 65 11.14 -6.57 9.20
N VAL A 66 11.18 -7.08 7.97
CA VAL A 66 10.11 -6.92 6.98
C VAL A 66 9.50 -8.28 6.66
N TYR A 67 8.17 -8.33 6.62
CA TYR A 67 7.41 -9.51 6.23
C TYR A 67 6.67 -9.28 4.92
N GLY A 68 6.68 -10.31 4.07
CA GLY A 68 5.73 -10.43 2.96
C GLY A 68 4.44 -11.07 3.44
N MET A 69 3.34 -10.84 2.71
CA MET A 69 2.03 -11.37 3.08
C MET A 69 1.17 -11.65 1.85
N ASP A 70 0.53 -12.83 1.83
CA ASP A 70 -0.48 -13.19 0.85
C ASP A 70 -1.77 -13.59 1.55
N GLN A 71 -2.91 -13.31 0.90
CA GLN A 71 -4.22 -13.76 1.39
C GLN A 71 -5.25 -13.89 0.28
N PHE A 72 -6.19 -14.79 0.48
CA PHE A 72 -7.43 -14.80 -0.29
C PHE A 72 -8.62 -15.27 0.55
N ILE A 73 -9.82 -14.79 0.18
CA ILE A 73 -11.09 -15.36 0.63
C ILE A 73 -11.60 -16.22 -0.51
N GLY A 74 -11.72 -17.53 -0.28
CA GLY A 74 -12.12 -18.52 -1.27
C GLY A 74 -13.61 -18.44 -1.63
N GLU A 75 -14.43 -18.11 -0.64
CA GLU A 75 -15.89 -18.11 -0.73
C GLU A 75 -16.44 -16.74 -1.16
N PRO A 76 -17.01 -16.60 -2.38
CA PRO A 76 -17.46 -15.32 -2.94
C PRO A 76 -18.48 -14.56 -2.08
N GLU A 77 -19.34 -15.28 -1.38
CA GLU A 77 -20.36 -14.70 -0.50
C GLU A 77 -19.79 -13.92 0.68
N TYR A 78 -18.51 -14.13 1.01
CA TYR A 78 -17.81 -13.38 2.05
C TYR A 78 -17.00 -12.18 1.51
N TRP A 79 -16.98 -11.97 0.19
CA TRP A 79 -16.30 -10.83 -0.40
C TRP A 79 -16.96 -9.49 -0.08
N SER A 80 -16.18 -8.43 -0.08
CA SER A 80 -16.64 -7.04 0.12
C SER A 80 -17.31 -6.78 1.48
N LYS A 81 -17.21 -7.70 2.44
CA LYS A 81 -17.75 -7.57 3.80
C LYS A 81 -16.72 -7.06 4.83
N GLY A 82 -15.55 -6.65 4.36
CA GLY A 82 -14.47 -6.14 5.23
C GLY A 82 -13.68 -7.23 5.97
N ILE A 83 -13.95 -8.51 5.70
CA ILE A 83 -13.27 -9.64 6.38
C ILE A 83 -11.78 -9.64 6.08
N GLY A 84 -11.38 -9.46 4.81
CA GLY A 84 -9.98 -9.38 4.42
C GLY A 84 -9.22 -8.28 5.18
N SER A 85 -9.83 -7.09 5.31
CA SER A 85 -9.21 -5.99 6.05
C SER A 85 -9.13 -6.25 7.57
N LYS A 86 -10.10 -6.98 8.15
CA LYS A 86 -10.03 -7.40 9.55
C LYS A 86 -8.90 -8.41 9.76
N TYR A 87 -8.82 -9.42 8.90
CA TYR A 87 -7.74 -10.40 8.92
C TYR A 87 -6.37 -9.71 8.82
N THR A 88 -6.18 -8.83 7.85
CA THR A 88 -4.93 -8.07 7.70
C THR A 88 -4.52 -7.36 8.99
N LYS A 89 -5.46 -6.70 9.68
CA LYS A 89 -5.18 -6.03 10.96
C LYS A 89 -4.77 -7.00 12.06
N MET A 90 -5.40 -8.17 12.13
CA MET A 90 -5.00 -9.23 13.08
C MET A 90 -3.56 -9.71 12.81
N ILE A 91 -3.19 -9.85 11.54
CA ILE A 91 -1.82 -10.19 11.15
C ILE A 91 -0.84 -9.08 11.56
N PHE A 92 -1.19 -7.81 11.38
CA PHE A 92 -0.34 -6.70 11.83
C PHE A 92 -0.09 -6.76 13.34
N GLU A 93 -1.13 -6.97 14.15
CA GLU A 93 -0.98 -7.11 15.60
C GLU A 93 -0.07 -8.28 15.97
N PHE A 94 -0.28 -9.44 15.32
CA PHE A 94 0.56 -10.63 15.51
C PHE A 94 2.03 -10.35 15.15
N LEU A 95 2.30 -9.81 13.97
CA LEU A 95 3.66 -9.55 13.51
C LEU A 95 4.38 -8.50 14.36
N LYS A 96 3.67 -7.45 14.81
CA LYS A 96 4.25 -6.45 15.72
C LYS A 96 4.61 -7.06 17.06
N LYS A 97 3.69 -7.80 17.65
CA LYS A 97 3.82 -8.34 19.02
C LYS A 97 4.79 -9.51 19.10
N GLU A 98 4.67 -10.45 18.18
CA GLU A 98 5.37 -11.74 18.27
C GLU A 98 6.66 -11.78 17.42
N ARG A 99 6.83 -10.86 16.49
CA ARG A 99 7.93 -10.87 15.53
C ARG A 99 8.71 -9.55 15.45
N ASN A 100 8.29 -8.51 16.20
CA ASN A 100 8.90 -7.18 16.19
C ASN A 100 9.03 -6.59 14.76
N ALA A 101 8.06 -6.88 13.88
CA ALA A 101 8.09 -6.40 12.52
C ALA A 101 8.12 -4.86 12.45
N ASN A 102 8.88 -4.32 11.51
CA ASN A 102 8.94 -2.90 11.19
C ASN A 102 8.00 -2.54 10.04
N ALA A 103 7.87 -3.45 9.07
CA ALA A 103 6.99 -3.27 7.91
C ALA A 103 6.40 -4.59 7.42
N VAL A 104 5.30 -4.48 6.67
CA VAL A 104 4.70 -5.58 5.92
C VAL A 104 4.53 -5.10 4.48
N ILE A 105 4.85 -5.95 3.51
CA ILE A 105 4.71 -5.66 2.08
C ILE A 105 3.85 -6.70 1.39
N LEU A 106 3.29 -6.35 0.25
CA LEU A 106 2.57 -7.23 -0.66
C LEU A 106 2.50 -6.60 -2.06
N ASP A 107 2.21 -7.42 -3.06
CA ASP A 107 2.30 -7.04 -4.47
C ASP A 107 1.07 -7.41 -5.30
N PRO A 108 -0.12 -6.85 -5.01
CA PRO A 108 -1.32 -7.18 -5.76
C PRO A 108 -1.22 -6.78 -7.22
N HIS A 109 -1.78 -7.60 -8.11
CA HIS A 109 -1.97 -7.25 -9.52
C HIS A 109 -2.70 -5.91 -9.65
N LYS A 110 -2.25 -5.03 -10.54
CA LYS A 110 -2.89 -3.72 -10.80
C LYS A 110 -4.34 -3.85 -11.26
N ASN A 111 -4.67 -4.92 -11.96
CA ASN A 111 -6.01 -5.24 -12.43
C ASN A 111 -6.95 -5.83 -11.35
N ASN A 112 -6.49 -5.91 -10.07
CA ASN A 112 -7.29 -6.35 -8.93
C ASN A 112 -7.67 -5.18 -7.98
N PRO A 113 -8.55 -4.24 -8.42
CA PRO A 113 -8.88 -3.05 -7.64
C PRO A 113 -9.58 -3.38 -6.31
N ARG A 114 -10.22 -4.56 -6.19
CA ARG A 114 -10.84 -5.01 -4.95
C ARG A 114 -9.80 -5.30 -3.88
N ALA A 115 -8.74 -6.03 -4.21
CA ALA A 115 -7.64 -6.33 -3.29
C ALA A 115 -6.91 -5.04 -2.90
N ILE A 116 -6.55 -4.21 -3.88
CA ILE A 116 -5.88 -2.93 -3.66
C ILE A 116 -6.66 -2.06 -2.67
N ARG A 117 -7.97 -1.86 -2.89
CA ARG A 117 -8.82 -1.10 -1.95
C ARG A 117 -8.90 -1.72 -0.55
N SER A 118 -8.89 -3.06 -0.46
CA SER A 118 -8.89 -3.76 0.83
C SER A 118 -7.60 -3.47 1.60
N TYR A 119 -6.47 -3.53 0.93
CA TYR A 119 -5.16 -3.23 1.51
C TYR A 119 -5.02 -1.76 1.90
N GLN A 120 -5.44 -0.83 1.04
CA GLN A 120 -5.46 0.60 1.36
C GLN A 120 -6.30 0.91 2.61
N LYS A 121 -7.48 0.28 2.77
CA LYS A 121 -8.33 0.39 3.97
C LYS A 121 -7.66 -0.18 5.22
N SER A 122 -6.76 -1.13 5.07
CA SER A 122 -5.98 -1.70 6.17
C SER A 122 -4.76 -0.86 6.54
N GLY A 123 -4.41 0.13 5.72
CA GLY A 123 -3.31 1.06 5.97
C GLY A 123 -2.12 0.90 5.02
N PHE A 124 -2.13 -0.07 4.11
CA PHE A 124 -1.10 -0.15 3.08
C PHE A 124 -1.10 1.08 2.17
N ARG A 125 0.08 1.44 1.70
CA ARG A 125 0.31 2.50 0.71
C ARG A 125 1.09 1.93 -0.47
N ILE A 126 0.73 2.32 -1.68
CA ILE A 126 1.53 2.01 -2.87
C ILE A 126 2.84 2.80 -2.74
N ILE A 127 3.96 2.12 -2.96
CA ILE A 127 5.29 2.72 -2.88
C ILE A 127 6.09 2.57 -4.17
N GLU A 128 5.67 1.66 -5.07
CA GLU A 128 6.33 1.41 -6.34
C GLU A 128 5.40 0.73 -7.35
N ASP A 129 5.64 0.95 -8.64
CA ASP A 129 5.11 0.16 -9.74
C ASP A 129 6.07 -0.99 -10.04
N LEU A 130 5.54 -2.20 -10.16
CA LEU A 130 6.28 -3.40 -10.55
C LEU A 130 5.75 -3.87 -11.92
N PRO A 131 6.30 -3.37 -13.02
CA PRO A 131 5.87 -3.77 -14.37
C PRO A 131 6.33 -5.20 -14.67
N GLU A 132 5.48 -5.97 -15.33
CA GLU A 132 5.76 -7.35 -15.76
C GLU A 132 6.30 -8.26 -14.62
N HIS A 133 5.83 -8.04 -13.40
CA HIS A 133 6.40 -8.63 -12.19
C HIS A 133 6.03 -10.10 -12.01
N GLU A 134 4.76 -10.44 -12.11
CA GLU A 134 4.29 -11.79 -11.85
C GLU A 134 3.91 -12.52 -13.15
N LEU A 135 4.39 -13.76 -13.30
CA LEU A 135 3.93 -14.63 -14.39
C LEU A 135 2.63 -15.31 -13.97
N HIS A 136 1.50 -14.88 -14.54
CA HIS A 136 0.18 -15.40 -14.26
C HIS A 136 -0.52 -15.84 -15.54
N GLU A 137 -0.98 -17.11 -15.60
CA GLU A 137 -1.65 -17.69 -16.78
C GLU A 137 -0.91 -17.46 -18.11
N GLY A 138 0.42 -17.61 -18.08
CA GLY A 138 1.29 -17.46 -19.25
C GLY A 138 1.53 -16.02 -19.70
N LYS A 139 1.08 -15.03 -18.93
CA LYS A 139 1.34 -13.61 -19.17
C LYS A 139 2.07 -13.01 -17.99
N LYS A 140 2.89 -12.01 -18.27
CA LYS A 140 3.44 -11.16 -17.23
C LYS A 140 2.44 -10.09 -16.86
N GLU A 141 2.14 -9.98 -15.59
CA GLU A 141 1.18 -9.03 -15.04
C GLU A 141 1.90 -7.94 -14.26
N ASP A 142 1.37 -6.73 -14.38
CA ASP A 142 1.84 -5.58 -13.61
C ASP A 142 1.28 -5.64 -12.19
N CYS A 143 2.15 -5.40 -11.20
CA CYS A 143 1.77 -5.32 -9.80
C CYS A 143 2.04 -3.93 -9.22
N TYR A 144 1.49 -3.64 -8.06
CA TYR A 144 1.94 -2.58 -7.18
C TYR A 144 2.72 -3.18 -6.04
N LEU A 145 3.88 -2.62 -5.69
CA LEU A 145 4.43 -2.85 -4.36
C LEU A 145 3.70 -1.97 -3.36
N MET A 146 3.08 -2.58 -2.37
CA MET A 146 2.41 -1.87 -1.29
C MET A 146 3.08 -2.16 0.04
N GLU A 147 3.21 -1.14 0.89
CA GLU A 147 3.86 -1.21 2.20
C GLU A 147 2.94 -0.72 3.31
N TYR A 148 2.93 -1.44 4.43
CA TYR A 148 2.44 -0.97 5.72
C TYR A 148 3.62 -0.85 6.68
N ARG A 149 3.77 0.31 7.34
CA ARG A 149 4.79 0.54 8.37
C ARG A 149 4.13 0.83 9.71
N TYR A 150 4.63 0.22 10.77
CA TYR A 150 4.04 0.36 12.10
C TYR A 150 4.23 1.76 12.69
N ASP A 151 5.39 2.36 12.47
CA ASP A 151 5.77 3.61 13.09
C ASP A 151 5.57 4.83 12.18
N ASP A 152 5.43 4.59 10.86
CA ASP A 152 5.45 5.64 9.83
C ASP A 152 4.32 5.53 8.79
N ASN A 153 3.26 4.82 9.12
CA ASN A 153 2.20 4.55 8.15
C ASN A 153 1.48 5.81 7.64
N VAL A 154 1.34 6.82 8.49
CA VAL A 154 0.69 8.10 8.11
C VAL A 154 1.67 9.01 7.38
N THR A 155 2.94 8.95 7.73
CA THR A 155 4.02 9.81 7.25
C THR A 155 4.95 9.11 6.25
N ASN A 156 4.48 8.03 5.61
CA ASN A 156 5.29 7.21 4.72
C ASN A 156 5.84 8.02 3.54
N VAL A 157 7.12 8.37 3.62
CA VAL A 157 7.81 9.19 2.62
C VAL A 157 7.96 8.50 1.27
N LYS A 158 8.08 7.14 1.25
CA LYS A 158 8.12 6.37 0.00
C LYS A 158 6.80 6.49 -0.75
N ALA A 159 5.68 6.30 -0.04
CA ALA A 159 4.35 6.46 -0.62
C ALA A 159 4.14 7.88 -1.14
N MET A 160 4.58 8.91 -0.41
CA MET A 160 4.46 10.28 -0.88
C MET A 160 5.34 10.58 -2.08
N LYS A 161 6.57 10.05 -2.10
CA LYS A 161 7.43 10.13 -3.29
C LYS A 161 6.75 9.50 -4.50
N TYR A 162 6.25 8.27 -4.36
CA TYR A 162 5.51 7.57 -5.42
C TYR A 162 4.35 8.43 -5.95
N LEU A 163 3.51 8.96 -5.05
CA LEU A 163 2.35 9.76 -5.44
C LEU A 163 2.73 11.04 -6.19
N ILE A 164 3.78 11.74 -5.74
CA ILE A 164 4.25 12.95 -6.43
C ILE A 164 4.72 12.59 -7.85
N GLU A 165 5.58 11.60 -8.00
CA GLU A 165 6.14 11.20 -9.30
C GLU A 165 5.09 10.58 -10.23
N HIS A 166 4.04 9.95 -9.65
CA HIS A 166 2.95 9.34 -10.41
C HIS A 166 1.94 10.37 -10.96
N TYR A 167 1.57 11.36 -10.14
CA TYR A 167 0.56 12.36 -10.54
C TYR A 167 1.14 13.63 -11.18
N PHE A 168 2.45 13.84 -11.07
CA PHE A 168 3.16 14.98 -11.65
C PHE A 168 4.37 14.48 -12.42
N GLU A 169 4.13 14.00 -13.66
CA GLU A 169 5.11 13.29 -14.51
C GLU A 169 6.41 14.05 -14.72
N ASP A 170 6.36 15.39 -14.76
CA ASP A 170 7.54 16.25 -14.93
C ASP A 170 8.27 16.54 -13.62
N PHE A 171 7.80 16.01 -12.48
CA PHE A 171 8.38 16.29 -11.17
C PHE A 171 9.19 15.10 -10.65
N LYS A 172 10.49 15.31 -10.43
CA LYS A 172 11.38 14.31 -9.82
C LYS A 172 11.63 14.64 -8.36
N VAL A 173 11.50 13.63 -7.49
CA VAL A 173 11.75 13.74 -6.06
C VAL A 173 13.17 13.28 -5.76
N GLU A 174 14.09 14.24 -5.60
CA GLU A 174 15.47 13.99 -5.20
C GLU A 174 15.63 13.88 -3.69
N SER A 175 14.84 14.65 -2.95
CA SER A 175 14.79 14.61 -1.49
C SER A 175 13.40 14.86 -0.96
N ILE A 176 13.02 14.19 0.12
CA ILE A 176 11.72 14.36 0.77
C ILE A 176 11.87 14.14 2.28
N LYS A 177 11.25 15.00 3.06
CA LYS A 177 11.14 14.84 4.52
C LYS A 177 9.83 15.39 5.05
N VAL A 178 9.31 14.76 6.08
CA VAL A 178 8.16 15.27 6.83
C VAL A 178 8.57 16.52 7.59
N ILE A 179 7.78 17.59 7.46
CA ILE A 179 7.97 18.85 8.18
C ILE A 179 6.81 19.18 9.12
N GLY A 180 5.71 18.47 9.02
CA GLY A 180 4.57 18.62 9.92
C GLY A 180 3.56 17.50 9.72
N SER A 181 2.95 17.08 10.83
CA SER A 181 1.86 16.10 10.84
C SER A 181 0.73 16.64 11.70
N GLY A 182 -0.45 16.78 11.11
CA GLY A 182 -1.69 17.18 11.77
C GLY A 182 -2.63 15.99 11.93
N TYR A 183 -3.80 16.23 12.49
CA TYR A 183 -4.81 15.21 12.73
C TYR A 183 -5.22 14.43 11.47
N ASP A 184 -5.21 15.07 10.30
CA ASP A 184 -5.70 14.48 9.06
C ASP A 184 -4.86 14.80 7.83
N SER A 185 -3.70 15.42 8.01
CA SER A 185 -2.81 15.82 6.92
C SER A 185 -1.36 15.78 7.34
N VAL A 186 -0.50 15.49 6.38
CA VAL A 186 0.96 15.52 6.54
C VAL A 186 1.53 16.50 5.52
N ALA A 187 2.53 17.27 5.94
CA ALA A 187 3.27 18.18 5.10
C ALA A 187 4.70 17.68 4.90
N TYR A 188 5.14 17.69 3.66
CA TYR A 188 6.47 17.22 3.23
C TYR A 188 7.22 18.37 2.58
N LEU A 189 8.48 18.55 2.94
CA LEU A 189 9.41 19.38 2.19
C LEU A 189 10.10 18.50 1.13
N VAL A 190 9.94 18.85 -0.14
CA VAL A 190 10.45 18.12 -1.28
C VAL A 190 11.46 18.99 -2.02
N ASN A 191 12.62 18.40 -2.34
CA ASN A 191 13.74 19.05 -3.03
C ASN A 191 14.23 20.35 -2.35
N GLY A 192 13.97 20.49 -1.03
CA GLY A 192 14.34 21.67 -0.27
C GLY A 192 13.55 22.96 -0.59
N GLU A 193 12.62 22.91 -1.53
CA GLU A 193 11.92 24.08 -2.10
C GLU A 193 10.40 23.96 -2.01
N TYR A 194 9.84 22.79 -2.31
CA TYR A 194 8.39 22.58 -2.43
C TYR A 194 7.81 22.00 -1.15
N ILE A 195 6.62 22.47 -0.77
CA ILE A 195 5.83 21.86 0.33
C ILE A 195 4.64 21.15 -0.30
N PHE A 196 4.61 19.84 -0.18
CA PHE A 196 3.46 19.03 -0.53
C PHE A 196 2.68 18.65 0.73
N LYS A 197 1.37 18.78 0.66
CA LYS A 197 0.43 18.33 1.70
C LYS A 197 -0.43 17.20 1.16
N THR A 198 -0.67 16.18 1.96
CA THR A 198 -1.56 15.08 1.58
C THR A 198 -2.52 14.69 2.68
N LYS A 199 -3.69 14.21 2.26
CA LYS A 199 -4.70 13.55 3.10
C LYS A 199 -4.98 12.17 2.53
N PHE A 200 -4.84 11.15 3.36
CA PHE A 200 -5.08 9.76 3.01
C PHE A 200 -6.48 9.27 3.44
N SER A 201 -7.48 10.10 3.44
CA SER A 201 -8.84 9.75 3.87
C SER A 201 -9.89 10.17 2.85
N ALA A 202 -10.74 9.22 2.49
CA ALA A 202 -11.76 9.30 1.43
C ALA A 202 -12.77 10.46 1.52
N ASN A 203 -12.85 11.20 2.61
CA ASN A 203 -13.88 12.24 2.80
C ASN A 203 -13.35 13.68 2.76
N LYS A 204 -12.12 13.93 2.25
CA LYS A 204 -11.43 15.21 2.48
C LYS A 204 -11.01 16.00 1.24
N LYS A 205 -11.39 15.56 0.04
CA LYS A 205 -11.18 16.26 -1.23
C LYS A 205 -11.55 17.74 -1.16
N LYS A 206 -12.74 18.03 -0.65
CA LYS A 206 -13.28 19.40 -0.56
C LYS A 206 -12.43 20.37 0.27
N GLY A 207 -11.62 19.88 1.21
CA GLY A 207 -10.78 20.72 2.06
C GLY A 207 -9.63 21.37 1.31
N TYR A 208 -8.90 20.61 0.48
CA TYR A 208 -7.77 21.12 -0.28
C TYR A 208 -8.19 21.89 -1.53
N GLU A 209 -9.26 21.50 -2.20
CA GLU A 209 -9.84 22.30 -3.29
C GLU A 209 -10.21 23.71 -2.80
N LYS A 210 -10.82 23.81 -1.61
CA LYS A 210 -11.14 25.09 -0.97
C LYS A 210 -9.88 25.85 -0.57
N GLU A 211 -8.89 25.19 0.01
CA GLU A 211 -7.61 25.81 0.39
C GLU A 211 -6.91 26.39 -0.83
N LYS A 212 -6.83 25.63 -1.93
CA LYS A 212 -6.28 26.12 -3.22
C LYS A 212 -7.03 27.35 -3.71
N ALA A 213 -8.36 27.29 -3.75
CA ALA A 213 -9.17 28.42 -4.20
C ALA A 213 -8.96 29.68 -3.35
N ILE A 214 -8.75 29.54 -2.05
CA ILE A 214 -8.41 30.66 -1.16
C ILE A 214 -7.03 31.25 -1.52
N TYR A 215 -6.01 30.41 -1.71
CA TYR A 215 -4.67 30.89 -2.09
C TYR A 215 -4.70 31.60 -3.44
N ASP A 216 -5.37 31.03 -4.44
CA ASP A 216 -5.52 31.64 -5.77
C ASP A 216 -6.21 33.00 -5.69
N PHE A 217 -7.30 33.11 -4.90
CA PHE A 217 -8.02 34.36 -4.69
C PHE A 217 -7.17 35.42 -4.00
N LEU A 218 -6.43 35.04 -2.94
CA LEU A 218 -5.60 35.96 -2.18
C LEU A 218 -4.41 36.47 -3.03
N ASN A 219 -3.76 35.57 -3.79
CA ASN A 219 -2.64 35.94 -4.68
C ASN A 219 -3.06 36.92 -5.80
N GLN A 220 -4.32 36.86 -6.25
CA GLN A 220 -4.84 37.76 -7.27
C GLN A 220 -5.23 39.17 -6.74
N ARG A 221 -5.57 39.26 -5.46
CA ARG A 221 -6.22 40.48 -4.90
C ARG A 221 -5.42 41.21 -3.83
N LEU A 222 -4.49 40.54 -3.17
CA LEU A 222 -3.75 41.15 -2.07
C LEU A 222 -2.37 41.61 -2.54
N ASN A 223 -2.21 42.90 -2.66
CA ASN A 223 -0.89 43.54 -2.80
C ASN A 223 -0.34 43.83 -1.38
N THR A 224 0.12 42.82 -0.68
CA THR A 224 0.60 42.93 0.70
C THR A 224 2.01 42.38 0.85
N ASN A 225 2.72 42.80 1.91
CA ASN A 225 4.03 42.23 2.26
C ASN A 225 3.92 40.82 2.87
N ILE A 226 2.71 40.26 2.95
CA ILE A 226 2.45 38.88 3.45
C ILE A 226 2.69 37.93 2.27
N LYS A 227 3.62 36.99 2.45
CA LYS A 227 3.84 35.92 1.48
C LYS A 227 2.72 34.89 1.59
N ILE A 228 1.93 34.78 0.50
CA ILE A 228 0.87 33.79 0.38
C ILE A 228 1.42 32.61 -0.43
N PRO A 229 1.17 31.36 -0.03
CA PRO A 229 1.57 30.19 -0.80
C PRO A 229 1.03 30.25 -2.24
N ASN A 230 1.88 29.97 -3.21
CA ASN A 230 1.48 29.81 -4.60
C ASN A 230 1.38 28.31 -4.91
N VAL A 231 0.18 27.84 -5.24
CA VAL A 231 -0.06 26.44 -5.55
C VAL A 231 0.40 26.17 -6.98
N LYS A 232 1.52 25.43 -7.11
CA LYS A 232 2.08 25.04 -8.39
C LYS A 232 1.58 23.69 -8.86
N TYR A 233 1.38 22.75 -7.93
CA TYR A 233 0.93 21.40 -8.19
C TYR A 233 -0.29 21.07 -7.34
N SER A 234 -1.28 20.40 -7.90
CA SER A 234 -2.44 19.92 -7.15
C SER A 234 -3.09 18.73 -7.84
N TYR A 235 -3.48 17.74 -7.06
CA TYR A 235 -4.25 16.58 -7.51
C TYR A 235 -5.35 16.25 -6.51
N PHE A 236 -6.57 16.05 -7.00
CA PHE A 236 -7.74 15.79 -6.16
C PHE A 236 -8.55 14.62 -6.73
N SER A 237 -8.69 13.57 -5.94
CA SER A 237 -9.59 12.45 -6.21
C SER A 237 -10.38 12.08 -4.96
N ASP A 238 -11.26 11.09 -5.07
CA ASP A 238 -12.06 10.64 -3.93
C ASP A 238 -11.21 9.94 -2.85
N ASP A 239 -10.10 9.32 -3.26
CA ASP A 239 -9.24 8.52 -2.38
C ASP A 239 -8.03 9.29 -1.86
N ILE A 240 -7.53 10.27 -2.61
CA ILE A 240 -6.33 11.04 -2.26
C ILE A 240 -6.42 12.49 -2.73
N SER A 241 -5.86 13.38 -1.94
CA SER A 241 -5.69 14.79 -2.31
C SER A 241 -4.28 15.26 -1.99
N ILE A 242 -3.65 15.92 -2.96
CA ILE A 242 -2.30 16.48 -2.88
C ILE A 242 -2.39 17.96 -3.23
N LEU A 243 -1.76 18.81 -2.41
CA LEU A 243 -1.67 20.25 -2.63
C LEU A 243 -0.23 20.70 -2.47
#